data_02b200c7dde4cad6dde0c742572a6e52
#
_entry.id   02b200c7dde4cad6dde0c742572a6e52
#
_cell.length_a   1.000
_cell.length_b   1.000
_cell.length_c   1.000
_cell.angle_alpha   90.00
_cell.angle_beta   90.00
_cell.angle_gamma   90.00
#
_symmetry.space_group_name_H-M   'P 1'
#
loop_
_entity.id
_entity.type
_entity.pdbx_description
1 polymer ?
#
loop_
_entity_poly.entity_id
_entity_poly.type
_entity_poly.pdbx_seq_one_letter_code
_entity_poly.pdbx_strand_id
1 'polypeptide(L)'
;MIKLFYVPNTRSTRPRWMLEELGVPYELVKMTAAQTKTPEYLKVHPLGKVPALQDDGVTIFESAAIVAHLADRFPEKGLAPEAGSSERAVYYQWLVYAMATLEPAVMAVVYHTRLRPEEKRVPLIAEEGRANFDAAARAIVLDGEYLLGRFSAADIVLGSVVLWGASARLLEGLPVLKAYADRLKARPAWARSRQE
;
A
#
# COMPACT_ATOMS: atom_id res chain seq x y z
N MET A 1 -4.90 14.99 16.79
CA MET A 1 -5.25 15.31 15.37
C MET A 1 -4.33 14.51 14.46
N ILE A 2 -4.90 13.81 13.50
CA ILE A 2 -4.14 12.98 12.54
C ILE A 2 -3.47 13.88 11.49
N LYS A 3 -2.15 13.70 11.29
CA LYS A 3 -1.37 14.41 10.27
C LYS A 3 -0.62 13.40 9.41
N LEU A 4 -0.87 13.41 8.09
CA LEU A 4 -0.20 12.53 7.12
C LEU A 4 0.78 13.31 6.26
N PHE A 5 2.07 12.91 6.30
CA PHE A 5 3.10 13.40 5.40
C PHE A 5 3.07 12.62 4.09
N TYR A 6 2.92 13.33 2.98
CA TYR A 6 2.52 12.79 1.71
C TYR A 6 3.32 13.36 0.54
N VAL A 7 3.72 12.49 -0.38
CA VAL A 7 4.21 12.83 -1.72
C VAL A 7 3.34 12.09 -2.74
N PRO A 8 2.79 12.75 -3.76
CA PRO A 8 1.97 12.10 -4.78
C PRO A 8 2.67 10.92 -5.46
N ASN A 9 1.89 9.92 -5.87
CA ASN A 9 2.37 8.73 -6.60
C ASN A 9 3.45 7.92 -5.88
N THR A 10 3.44 7.95 -4.55
CA THR A 10 4.29 7.13 -3.69
C THR A 10 3.45 6.20 -2.81
N ARG A 11 4.12 5.43 -1.96
CA ARG A 11 3.46 4.57 -0.97
C ARG A 11 2.61 5.33 0.06
N SER A 12 2.77 6.66 0.14
CA SER A 12 1.92 7.51 0.99
C SER A 12 0.45 7.56 0.52
N THR A 13 0.16 7.11 -0.69
CA THR A 13 -1.23 6.93 -1.17
C THR A 13 -1.99 5.88 -0.34
N ARG A 14 -1.32 4.85 0.22
CA ARG A 14 -1.97 3.81 1.03
C ARG A 14 -2.65 4.38 2.29
N PRO A 15 -1.92 5.04 3.20
CA PRO A 15 -2.56 5.64 4.38
C PRO A 15 -3.52 6.78 4.01
N ARG A 16 -3.30 7.49 2.91
CA ARG A 16 -4.28 8.47 2.44
C ARG A 16 -5.59 7.78 2.03
N TRP A 17 -5.51 6.69 1.26
CA TRP A 17 -6.68 5.89 0.92
C TRP A 17 -7.39 5.37 2.16
N MET A 18 -6.64 4.86 3.15
CA MET A 18 -7.20 4.43 4.43
C MET A 18 -7.98 5.55 5.13
N LEU A 19 -7.42 6.75 5.22
CA LEU A 19 -8.10 7.91 5.83
C LEU A 19 -9.36 8.31 5.08
N GLU A 20 -9.35 8.21 3.74
CA GLU A 20 -10.54 8.45 2.90
C GLU A 20 -11.63 7.37 3.08
N GLU A 21 -11.27 6.11 3.33
CA GLU A 21 -12.23 5.04 3.65
C GLU A 21 -12.83 5.23 5.06
N LEU A 22 -12.02 5.66 6.02
CA LEU A 22 -12.48 5.96 7.37
C LEU A 22 -13.43 7.17 7.41
N GLY A 23 -13.25 8.14 6.51
CA GLY A 23 -14.01 9.38 6.50
C GLY A 23 -13.76 10.26 7.72
N VAL A 24 -12.57 10.18 8.31
CA VAL A 24 -12.19 10.97 9.49
C VAL A 24 -11.41 12.22 9.07
N PRO A 25 -11.48 13.33 9.84
CA PRO A 25 -10.70 14.53 9.54
C PRO A 25 -9.21 14.29 9.77
N TYR A 26 -8.39 14.78 8.85
CA TYR A 26 -6.93 14.72 8.94
C TYR A 26 -6.27 15.90 8.21
N GLU A 27 -5.07 16.26 8.60
CA GLU A 27 -4.21 17.21 7.90
C GLU A 27 -3.32 16.48 6.90
N LEU A 28 -3.38 16.87 5.62
CA LEU A 28 -2.49 16.35 4.58
C LEU A 28 -1.31 17.31 4.39
N VAL A 29 -0.13 16.90 4.85
CA VAL A 29 1.11 17.66 4.65
C VAL A 29 1.77 17.23 3.37
N LYS A 30 1.48 17.95 2.28
CA LYS A 30 2.13 17.70 0.99
C LYS A 30 3.59 18.12 1.06
N MET A 31 4.48 17.24 0.61
CA MET A 31 5.92 17.43 0.63
C MET A 31 6.54 17.22 -0.75
N THR A 32 7.65 17.88 -0.97
CA THR A 32 8.56 17.60 -2.09
C THR A 32 9.66 16.63 -1.66
N ALA A 33 10.33 15.99 -2.63
CA ALA A 33 11.47 15.12 -2.35
C ALA A 33 12.60 15.83 -1.59
N ALA A 34 12.82 17.12 -1.82
CA ALA A 34 13.82 17.91 -1.10
C ALA A 34 13.43 18.11 0.37
N GLN A 35 12.16 18.43 0.64
CA GLN A 35 11.67 18.61 2.01
C GLN A 35 11.76 17.33 2.85
N THR A 36 11.71 16.14 2.24
CA THR A 36 11.89 14.89 3.00
C THR A 36 13.33 14.70 3.50
N LYS A 37 14.29 15.54 3.10
CA LYS A 37 15.71 15.45 3.50
C LYS A 37 16.12 16.53 4.50
N THR A 38 15.20 17.39 4.92
CA THR A 38 15.51 18.41 5.93
C THR A 38 15.73 17.79 7.32
N PRO A 39 16.56 18.40 8.18
CA PRO A 39 16.80 17.92 9.54
C PRO A 39 15.52 17.81 10.38
N GLU A 40 14.54 18.69 10.14
CA GLU A 40 13.23 18.70 10.82
C GLU A 40 12.44 17.45 10.45
N TYR A 41 12.38 17.11 9.16
CA TYR A 41 11.63 15.94 8.72
C TYR A 41 12.35 14.62 9.07
N LEU A 42 13.66 14.60 9.12
CA LEU A 42 14.42 13.41 9.55
C LEU A 42 14.13 13.01 11.01
N LYS A 43 13.62 13.91 11.84
CA LYS A 43 13.08 13.59 13.18
C LYS A 43 11.72 12.89 13.10
N VAL A 44 10.97 13.07 12.02
CA VAL A 44 9.68 12.41 11.76
C VAL A 44 9.89 11.06 11.09
N HIS A 45 10.76 11.02 10.08
CA HIS A 45 11.11 9.77 9.36
C HIS A 45 12.63 9.67 9.19
N PRO A 46 13.31 8.78 9.95
CA PRO A 46 14.79 8.73 10.00
C PRO A 46 15.47 8.53 8.64
N LEU A 47 14.79 7.87 7.68
CA LEU A 47 15.31 7.66 6.33
C LEU A 47 14.89 8.77 5.35
N GLY A 48 14.16 9.80 5.80
CA GLY A 48 13.64 10.85 4.93
C GLY A 48 12.80 10.31 3.79
N LYS A 49 11.83 9.44 4.12
CA LYS A 49 10.88 8.85 3.19
C LYS A 49 9.44 9.22 3.58
N VAL A 50 8.49 8.92 2.72
CA VAL A 50 7.05 8.98 2.98
C VAL A 50 6.43 7.61 2.71
N PRO A 51 5.31 7.29 3.40
CA PRO A 51 4.56 8.09 4.36
C PRO A 51 5.19 8.14 5.75
N ALA A 52 4.82 9.17 6.50
CA ALA A 52 4.83 9.17 7.95
C ALA A 52 3.49 9.71 8.44
N LEU A 53 3.05 9.26 9.60
CA LEU A 53 1.82 9.69 10.25
C LEU A 53 2.15 10.18 11.66
N GLN A 54 1.55 11.30 12.07
CA GLN A 54 1.50 11.74 13.46
C GLN A 54 0.05 11.65 13.95
N ASP A 55 -0.15 11.03 15.11
CA ASP A 55 -1.45 10.81 15.70
C ASP A 55 -1.35 10.80 17.23
N ASP A 56 -1.95 11.82 17.89
CA ASP A 56 -1.99 11.97 19.35
C ASP A 56 -0.64 11.71 20.06
N GLY A 57 0.42 12.34 19.53
CA GLY A 57 1.77 12.26 20.09
C GLY A 57 2.60 11.06 19.61
N VAL A 58 2.01 10.13 18.88
CA VAL A 58 2.73 9.02 18.25
C VAL A 58 3.14 9.39 16.85
N THR A 59 4.38 9.08 16.46
CA THR A 59 4.86 9.20 15.08
C THR A 59 5.15 7.80 14.54
N ILE A 60 4.53 7.47 13.40
CA ILE A 60 4.61 6.14 12.78
C ILE A 60 5.08 6.31 11.34
N PHE A 61 5.99 5.47 10.90
CA PHE A 61 6.32 5.24 9.50
C PHE A 61 6.10 3.76 9.13
N GLU A 62 6.34 3.36 7.88
CA GLU A 62 5.89 2.12 7.23
C GLU A 62 4.39 2.18 6.87
N SER A 63 4.11 2.23 5.57
CA SER A 63 2.74 2.44 5.07
C SER A 63 1.75 1.37 5.53
N ALA A 64 2.18 0.10 5.63
CA ALA A 64 1.33 -0.99 6.11
C ALA A 64 1.05 -0.88 7.62
N ALA A 65 2.05 -0.47 8.42
CA ALA A 65 1.88 -0.25 9.85
C ALA A 65 0.93 0.93 10.13
N ILE A 66 1.05 2.02 9.34
CA ILE A 66 0.14 3.16 9.44
C ILE A 66 -1.30 2.73 9.13
N VAL A 67 -1.51 1.95 8.06
CA VAL A 67 -2.83 1.46 7.67
C VAL A 67 -3.42 0.55 8.75
N ALA A 68 -2.62 -0.36 9.32
CA ALA A 68 -3.04 -1.23 10.41
C ALA A 68 -3.40 -0.43 11.68
N HIS A 69 -2.55 0.53 12.07
CA HIS A 69 -2.82 1.42 13.20
C HIS A 69 -4.14 2.17 13.06
N LEU A 70 -4.39 2.74 11.87
CA LEU A 70 -5.63 3.46 11.60
C LEU A 70 -6.86 2.54 11.65
N ALA A 71 -6.74 1.28 11.18
CA ALA A 71 -7.82 0.31 11.29
C ALA A 71 -8.14 -0.05 12.74
N ASP A 72 -7.12 -0.18 13.58
CA ASP A 72 -7.26 -0.49 15.01
C ASP A 72 -7.77 0.71 15.82
N ARG A 73 -7.41 1.92 15.43
CA ARG A 73 -7.87 3.15 16.08
C ARG A 73 -9.37 3.43 15.86
N PHE A 74 -9.92 2.98 14.75
CA PHE A 74 -11.34 3.17 14.38
C PHE A 74 -12.03 1.83 14.16
N PRO A 75 -12.14 0.98 15.23
CA PRO A 75 -12.68 -0.37 15.10
C PRO A 75 -14.14 -0.39 14.65
N GLU A 76 -14.91 0.64 14.96
CA GLU A 76 -16.31 0.81 14.54
C GLU A 76 -16.48 0.91 13.01
N LYS A 77 -15.40 1.19 12.26
CA LYS A 77 -15.42 1.20 10.79
C LYS A 77 -15.31 -0.20 10.19
N GLY A 78 -14.98 -1.22 10.97
CA GLY A 78 -14.94 -2.62 10.54
C GLY A 78 -13.86 -2.94 9.50
N LEU A 79 -12.79 -2.12 9.39
CA LEU A 79 -11.72 -2.30 8.39
C LEU A 79 -10.62 -3.26 8.85
N ALA A 80 -10.69 -3.78 10.07
CA ALA A 80 -9.88 -4.89 10.55
C ALA A 80 -10.75 -5.90 11.30
N PRO A 81 -10.41 -7.20 11.29
CA PRO A 81 -11.07 -8.19 12.13
C PRO A 81 -10.82 -7.89 13.61
N GLU A 82 -11.67 -8.44 14.48
CA GLU A 82 -11.53 -8.31 15.93
C GLU A 82 -10.17 -8.82 16.41
N ALA A 83 -9.54 -8.09 17.32
CA ALA A 83 -8.27 -8.47 17.90
C ALA A 83 -8.38 -9.83 18.61
N GLY A 84 -7.42 -10.72 18.37
CA GLY A 84 -7.42 -12.07 18.93
C GLY A 84 -8.27 -13.10 18.18
N SER A 85 -9.07 -12.68 17.18
CA SER A 85 -9.80 -13.63 16.32
C SER A 85 -8.89 -14.40 15.35
N SER A 86 -9.32 -15.57 14.89
CA SER A 86 -8.59 -16.34 13.86
C SER A 86 -8.50 -15.59 12.54
N GLU A 87 -9.53 -14.83 12.17
CA GLU A 87 -9.55 -13.98 10.99
C GLU A 87 -8.45 -12.90 11.05
N ARG A 88 -8.13 -12.41 12.27
CA ARG A 88 -7.05 -11.45 12.48
C ARG A 88 -5.67 -11.99 12.09
N ALA A 89 -5.44 -13.29 12.26
CA ALA A 89 -4.19 -13.93 11.82
C ALA A 89 -4.06 -13.88 10.29
N VAL A 90 -5.15 -14.17 9.56
CA VAL A 90 -5.18 -14.08 8.09
C VAL A 90 -5.03 -12.63 7.62
N TYR A 91 -5.62 -11.68 8.33
CA TYR A 91 -5.43 -10.24 8.07
C TYR A 91 -3.94 -9.86 8.16
N TYR A 92 -3.23 -10.24 9.22
CA TYR A 92 -1.79 -9.98 9.35
C TYR A 92 -0.98 -10.69 8.27
N GLN A 93 -1.34 -11.93 7.92
CA GLN A 93 -0.69 -12.64 6.82
C GLN A 93 -0.71 -11.80 5.53
N TRP A 94 -1.86 -11.25 5.14
CA TRP A 94 -1.97 -10.46 3.92
C TRP A 94 -1.25 -9.12 4.00
N LEU A 95 -1.21 -8.46 5.15
CA LEU A 95 -0.41 -7.24 5.34
C LEU A 95 1.08 -7.51 5.12
N VAL A 96 1.60 -8.57 5.75
CA VAL A 96 3.02 -8.95 5.64
C VAL A 96 3.33 -9.49 4.25
N TYR A 97 2.45 -10.33 3.69
CA TYR A 97 2.61 -10.87 2.33
C TYR A 97 2.72 -9.77 1.28
N ALA A 98 1.90 -8.76 1.38
CA ALA A 98 1.95 -7.62 0.47
C ALA A 98 3.33 -6.95 0.46
N MET A 99 3.93 -6.74 1.64
CA MET A 99 5.17 -5.98 1.80
C MET A 99 6.43 -6.84 1.63
N ALA A 100 6.41 -8.08 2.10
CA ALA A 100 7.58 -8.94 2.12
C ALA A 100 7.69 -9.85 0.88
N THR A 101 6.57 -10.14 0.22
CA THR A 101 6.54 -11.09 -0.91
C THR A 101 6.16 -10.43 -2.22
N LEU A 102 4.99 -9.78 -2.28
CA LEU A 102 4.47 -9.27 -3.55
C LEU A 102 5.15 -7.97 -3.98
N GLU A 103 5.35 -7.00 -3.08
CA GLU A 103 5.94 -5.70 -3.42
C GLU A 103 7.39 -5.78 -3.90
N PRO A 104 8.30 -6.59 -3.31
CA PRO A 104 9.65 -6.73 -3.82
C PRO A 104 9.70 -7.19 -5.28
N ALA A 105 8.79 -8.09 -5.67
CA ALA A 105 8.71 -8.56 -7.05
C ALA A 105 8.28 -7.44 -8.03
N VAL A 106 7.25 -6.64 -7.68
CA VAL A 106 6.88 -5.45 -8.47
C VAL A 106 8.03 -4.45 -8.54
N MET A 107 8.70 -4.22 -7.40
CA MET A 107 9.85 -3.32 -7.31
C MET A 107 10.97 -3.73 -8.25
N ALA A 108 11.33 -5.01 -8.28
CA ALA A 108 12.37 -5.55 -9.17
C ALA A 108 12.06 -5.22 -10.63
N VAL A 109 10.81 -5.45 -11.05
CA VAL A 109 10.38 -5.11 -12.42
C VAL A 109 10.46 -3.61 -12.67
N VAL A 110 9.81 -2.81 -11.83
CA VAL A 110 9.64 -1.37 -12.09
C VAL A 110 10.98 -0.62 -12.01
N TYR A 111 11.85 -0.99 -11.06
CA TYR A 111 13.18 -0.38 -10.96
C TYR A 111 14.02 -0.67 -12.20
N HIS A 112 14.01 -1.92 -12.69
CA HIS A 112 14.87 -2.34 -13.80
C HIS A 112 14.25 -2.15 -15.20
N THR A 113 13.01 -1.65 -15.27
CA THR A 113 12.37 -1.31 -16.56
C THR A 113 12.05 0.18 -16.71
N ARG A 114 11.89 0.94 -15.60
CA ARG A 114 11.38 2.32 -15.67
C ARG A 114 12.10 3.33 -14.79
N LEU A 115 12.36 3.01 -13.50
CA LEU A 115 12.78 4.01 -12.53
C LEU A 115 14.30 4.26 -12.52
N ARG A 116 15.11 3.24 -12.77
CA ARG A 116 16.56 3.42 -12.87
C ARG A 116 16.94 4.03 -14.22
N PRO A 117 18.01 4.84 -14.28
CA PRO A 117 18.67 5.18 -15.52
C PRO A 117 18.96 3.92 -16.34
N GLU A 118 18.87 4.01 -17.65
CA GLU A 118 18.92 2.84 -18.55
C GLU A 118 20.20 2.02 -18.36
N GLU A 119 21.33 2.69 -18.22
CA GLU A 119 22.65 2.09 -18.02
C GLU A 119 22.80 1.33 -16.67
N LYS A 120 21.86 1.55 -15.72
CA LYS A 120 21.80 0.86 -14.42
C LYS A 120 20.72 -0.22 -14.36
N ARG A 121 20.03 -0.46 -15.46
CA ARG A 121 19.01 -1.51 -15.55
C ARG A 121 19.68 -2.85 -15.78
N VAL A 122 19.18 -3.87 -15.09
CA VAL A 122 19.64 -5.27 -15.24
C VAL A 122 18.43 -6.08 -15.68
N PRO A 123 18.32 -6.45 -16.98
CA PRO A 123 17.15 -7.15 -17.52
C PRO A 123 16.81 -8.45 -16.79
N LEU A 124 17.80 -9.22 -16.37
CA LEU A 124 17.61 -10.46 -15.62
C LEU A 124 16.84 -10.25 -14.31
N ILE A 125 17.13 -9.18 -13.58
CA ILE A 125 16.38 -8.86 -12.34
C ILE A 125 14.93 -8.52 -12.65
N ALA A 126 14.64 -7.87 -13.76
CA ALA A 126 13.27 -7.59 -14.17
C ALA A 126 12.53 -8.86 -14.58
N GLU A 127 13.21 -9.80 -15.24
CA GLU A 127 12.65 -11.10 -15.64
C GLU A 127 12.34 -11.97 -14.41
N GLU A 128 13.29 -12.12 -13.49
CA GLU A 128 13.09 -12.81 -12.22
C GLU A 128 11.96 -12.15 -11.40
N GLY A 129 11.91 -10.82 -11.41
CA GLY A 129 10.83 -10.07 -10.76
C GLY A 129 9.46 -10.38 -11.35
N ARG A 130 9.33 -10.58 -12.66
CA ARG A 130 8.08 -11.01 -13.31
C ARG A 130 7.67 -12.41 -12.89
N ALA A 131 8.62 -13.35 -12.91
CA ALA A 131 8.38 -14.72 -12.49
C ALA A 131 7.95 -14.80 -11.02
N ASN A 132 8.65 -14.09 -10.14
CA ASN A 132 8.34 -14.00 -8.72
C ASN A 132 6.97 -13.34 -8.47
N PHE A 133 6.64 -12.28 -9.24
CA PHE A 133 5.32 -11.66 -9.17
C PHE A 133 4.21 -12.63 -9.59
N ASP A 134 4.37 -13.33 -10.73
CA ASP A 134 3.35 -14.29 -11.21
C ASP A 134 3.12 -15.39 -10.18
N ALA A 135 4.18 -15.98 -9.64
CA ALA A 135 4.09 -17.00 -8.60
C ALA A 135 3.39 -16.48 -7.33
N ALA A 136 3.79 -15.32 -6.83
CA ALA A 136 3.18 -14.69 -5.67
C ALA A 136 1.72 -14.29 -5.95
N ALA A 137 1.42 -13.73 -7.11
CA ALA A 137 0.07 -13.30 -7.48
C ALA A 137 -0.91 -14.49 -7.55
N ARG A 138 -0.48 -15.65 -8.06
CA ARG A 138 -1.29 -16.88 -8.10
C ARG A 138 -1.57 -17.49 -6.73
N ALA A 139 -0.75 -17.18 -5.73
CA ALA A 139 -0.98 -17.61 -4.35
C ALA A 139 -2.02 -16.74 -3.60
N ILE A 140 -2.45 -15.62 -4.19
CA ILE A 140 -3.48 -14.76 -3.58
C ILE A 140 -4.85 -15.43 -3.78
N VAL A 141 -5.47 -15.75 -2.65
CA VAL A 141 -6.83 -16.29 -2.61
C VAL A 141 -7.76 -15.22 -2.06
N LEU A 142 -8.82 -14.92 -2.80
CA LEU A 142 -9.90 -14.05 -2.36
C LEU A 142 -11.01 -14.91 -1.73
N ASP A 143 -11.54 -14.44 -0.61
CA ASP A 143 -12.81 -14.95 -0.08
C ASP A 143 -13.93 -14.10 -0.68
N GLY A 144 -14.58 -14.63 -1.73
CA GLY A 144 -15.54 -13.86 -2.51
C GLY A 144 -14.90 -12.69 -3.26
N GLU A 145 -15.25 -11.47 -2.89
CA GLU A 145 -14.81 -10.26 -3.58
C GLU A 145 -13.51 -9.66 -3.05
N TYR A 146 -13.13 -9.96 -1.82
CA TYR A 146 -12.02 -9.36 -1.07
C TYR A 146 -11.19 -10.43 -0.36
N LEU A 147 -10.11 -10.04 0.29
CA LEU A 147 -9.19 -10.97 0.95
C LEU A 147 -9.80 -11.70 2.15
N LEU A 148 -10.78 -11.06 2.81
CA LEU A 148 -11.44 -11.56 4.03
C LEU A 148 -12.98 -11.54 3.88
N GLY A 149 -13.50 -11.85 2.71
CA GLY A 149 -14.95 -11.83 2.43
C GLY A 149 -15.54 -10.42 2.34
N ARG A 150 -14.98 -9.48 3.07
CA ARG A 150 -15.33 -8.05 3.08
C ARG A 150 -14.11 -7.18 2.87
N PHE A 151 -14.34 -5.96 2.40
CA PHE A 151 -13.26 -4.98 2.25
C PHE A 151 -12.63 -4.64 3.61
N SER A 152 -11.30 -4.63 3.66
CA SER A 152 -10.52 -4.40 4.86
C SER A 152 -9.25 -3.59 4.57
N ALA A 153 -8.52 -3.23 5.61
CA ALA A 153 -7.22 -2.59 5.48
C ALA A 153 -6.17 -3.50 4.80
N ALA A 154 -6.34 -4.82 4.83
CA ALA A 154 -5.52 -5.75 4.05
C ALA A 154 -5.69 -5.53 2.55
N ASP A 155 -6.91 -5.24 2.07
CA ASP A 155 -7.20 -4.91 0.67
C ASP A 155 -6.58 -3.56 0.27
N ILE A 156 -6.46 -2.61 1.18
CA ILE A 156 -5.75 -1.36 0.92
C ILE A 156 -4.26 -1.62 0.70
N VAL A 157 -3.63 -2.40 1.57
CA VAL A 157 -2.19 -2.66 1.50
C VAL A 157 -1.84 -3.57 0.32
N LEU A 158 -2.41 -4.78 0.26
CA LEU A 158 -2.14 -5.74 -0.81
C LEU A 158 -2.67 -5.24 -2.15
N GLY A 159 -3.90 -4.72 -2.15
CA GLY A 159 -4.52 -4.18 -3.34
C GLY A 159 -3.73 -3.03 -3.97
N SER A 160 -3.10 -2.16 -3.16
CA SER A 160 -2.23 -1.11 -3.71
C SER A 160 -1.02 -1.67 -4.45
N VAL A 161 -0.48 -2.81 -4.02
CA VAL A 161 0.62 -3.51 -4.72
C VAL A 161 0.11 -4.15 -6.00
N VAL A 162 -1.07 -4.78 -5.97
CA VAL A 162 -1.72 -5.34 -7.16
C VAL A 162 -2.00 -4.22 -8.18
N LEU A 163 -2.50 -3.07 -7.75
CA LEU A 163 -2.73 -1.90 -8.61
C LEU A 163 -1.42 -1.37 -9.22
N TRP A 164 -0.34 -1.39 -8.46
CA TRP A 164 0.98 -1.04 -8.99
C TRP A 164 1.47 -2.07 -10.01
N GLY A 165 1.32 -3.37 -9.74
CA GLY A 165 1.57 -4.45 -10.70
C GLY A 165 0.74 -4.28 -11.98
N ALA A 166 -0.54 -3.91 -11.87
CA ALA A 166 -1.39 -3.60 -13.02
C ALA A 166 -0.81 -2.48 -13.90
N SER A 167 -0.31 -1.39 -13.28
CA SER A 167 0.34 -0.29 -14.01
C SER A 167 1.62 -0.72 -14.72
N ALA A 168 2.27 -1.77 -14.24
CA ALA A 168 3.45 -2.40 -14.84
C ALA A 168 3.12 -3.54 -15.80
N ARG A 169 1.83 -3.77 -16.12
CA ARG A 169 1.30 -4.85 -16.98
C ARG A 169 1.61 -6.26 -16.46
N LEU A 170 1.66 -6.43 -15.13
CA LEU A 170 1.95 -7.71 -14.50
C LEU A 170 0.69 -8.56 -14.22
N LEU A 171 -0.51 -8.07 -14.58
CA LEU A 171 -1.76 -8.83 -14.40
C LEU A 171 -2.23 -9.56 -15.67
N GLU A 172 -1.40 -9.61 -16.71
CA GLU A 172 -1.71 -10.38 -17.91
C GLU A 172 -1.78 -11.87 -17.55
N GLY A 173 -2.89 -12.53 -17.92
CA GLY A 173 -3.13 -13.94 -17.53
C GLY A 173 -3.62 -14.16 -16.08
N LEU A 174 -3.94 -13.10 -15.35
CA LEU A 174 -4.46 -13.15 -13.97
C LEU A 174 -5.86 -12.49 -13.88
N PRO A 175 -6.91 -13.07 -14.50
CA PRO A 175 -8.22 -12.42 -14.62
C PRO A 175 -8.88 -12.12 -13.26
N VAL A 176 -8.69 -12.98 -12.27
CA VAL A 176 -9.24 -12.79 -10.91
C VAL A 176 -8.64 -11.53 -10.27
N LEU A 177 -7.31 -11.36 -10.33
CA LEU A 177 -6.65 -10.18 -9.78
C LEU A 177 -6.91 -8.92 -10.60
N LYS A 178 -7.15 -9.06 -11.91
CA LYS A 178 -7.59 -7.92 -12.73
C LYS A 178 -8.95 -7.44 -12.29
N ALA A 179 -9.93 -8.33 -12.12
CA ALA A 179 -11.26 -8.00 -11.63
C ALA A 179 -11.20 -7.38 -10.20
N TYR A 180 -10.36 -7.92 -9.34
CA TYR A 180 -10.11 -7.37 -8.01
C TYR A 180 -9.53 -5.95 -8.09
N ALA A 181 -8.51 -5.72 -8.91
CA ALA A 181 -7.92 -4.39 -9.12
C ALA A 181 -8.96 -3.38 -9.64
N ASP A 182 -9.83 -3.78 -10.56
CA ASP A 182 -10.87 -2.91 -11.12
C ASP A 182 -11.93 -2.57 -10.05
N ARG A 183 -12.32 -3.54 -9.22
CA ARG A 183 -13.21 -3.31 -8.06
C ARG A 183 -12.60 -2.31 -7.05
N LEU A 184 -11.31 -2.44 -6.75
CA LEU A 184 -10.63 -1.50 -5.86
C LEU A 184 -10.59 -0.07 -6.43
N LYS A 185 -10.34 0.09 -7.74
CA LYS A 185 -10.37 1.39 -8.41
C LYS A 185 -11.76 2.03 -8.42
N ALA A 186 -12.82 1.22 -8.44
CA ALA A 186 -14.19 1.71 -8.43
C ALA A 186 -14.63 2.30 -7.08
N ARG A 187 -13.84 2.12 -6.01
CA ARG A 187 -14.16 2.67 -4.69
C ARG A 187 -14.02 4.19 -4.68
N PRO A 188 -15.03 4.95 -4.22
CA PRO A 188 -14.96 6.42 -4.18
C PRO A 188 -13.77 6.95 -3.37
N ALA A 189 -13.41 6.30 -2.26
CA ALA A 189 -12.28 6.68 -1.43
C ALA A 189 -10.92 6.50 -2.16
N TRP A 190 -10.79 5.49 -3.03
CA TRP A 190 -9.63 5.38 -3.91
C TRP A 190 -9.49 6.61 -4.81
N ALA A 191 -10.57 7.02 -5.46
CA ALA A 191 -10.56 8.22 -6.31
C ALA A 191 -10.17 9.47 -5.53
N ARG A 192 -10.77 9.71 -4.34
CA ARG A 192 -10.43 10.84 -3.46
C ARG A 192 -8.97 10.83 -3.01
N SER A 193 -8.42 9.66 -2.69
CA SER A 193 -7.02 9.52 -2.25
C SER A 193 -6.00 9.95 -3.31
N ARG A 194 -6.41 10.13 -4.55
CA ARG A 194 -5.55 10.50 -5.68
C ARG A 194 -5.80 11.92 -6.19
N GLN A 195 -6.77 12.62 -5.65
CA GLN A 195 -7.01 14.04 -5.95
C GLN A 195 -5.87 14.87 -5.34
N GLU A 196 -5.32 15.80 -6.11
CA GLU A 196 -4.26 16.74 -5.66
C GLU A 196 -4.84 17.96 -4.93
#